data_bad471ad2eadda589a4bc63d30e570b7
#
_entry.id   bad471ad2eadda589a4bc63d30e570b7
#
_cell.length_a   1.000
_cell.length_b   1.000
_cell.length_c   1.000
_cell.angle_alpha   90.00
_cell.angle_beta   90.00
_cell.angle_gamma   90.00
#
_symmetry.space_group_name_H-M   'P 1'
#
loop_
_entity.id
_entity.type
_entity.pdbx_description
1 polymer ?
#
loop_
_entity_poly.entity_id
_entity_poly.type
_entity_poly.pdbx_seq_one_letter_code
_entity_poly.pdbx_strand_id
1 'polypeptide(L)'
;FRMCKIKENCYGFCKTQKNIKGNLYTLNYGEISSYNIDPIEKKPLYHFLPGSNSFSVGNFSCNMSCMNCQNYTLSQNNGENFMGNDISPKDLAEIAVDYHCPSIAWTYNEPTLQLQYAQDTAQFSKNFNLKNIFITNGFMSDEALNYILPYIDAFNVDLKSMSNEFYKNVCNAKLDPILDNIKKIYKNGKK
;
A
#
# COMPACT_ATOMS: atom_id res chain seq x y z
N PHE A 1 -1.80 9.33 -6.41
CA PHE A 1 -2.20 7.92 -6.33
C PHE A 1 -3.18 7.57 -7.45
N ARG A 2 -4.49 7.83 -7.29
CA ARG A 2 -5.51 7.61 -8.33
C ARG A 2 -5.53 8.71 -9.42
N MET A 3 -4.58 9.64 -9.42
CA MET A 3 -4.56 10.80 -10.32
C MET A 3 -5.82 11.70 -10.17
N CYS A 4 -6.36 11.77 -8.95
CA CYS A 4 -7.49 12.65 -8.65
C CYS A 4 -7.09 14.12 -8.78
N LYS A 5 -7.92 14.92 -9.45
CA LYS A 5 -7.87 16.38 -9.37
C LYS A 5 -8.69 16.81 -8.15
N ILE A 6 -8.01 16.97 -7.00
CA ILE A 6 -8.68 17.29 -5.73
C ILE A 6 -8.81 18.80 -5.61
N LYS A 7 -10.04 19.32 -5.68
CA LYS A 7 -10.33 20.74 -5.48
C LYS A 7 -9.98 21.18 -4.06
N GLU A 8 -9.75 22.46 -3.88
CA GLU A 8 -9.48 23.02 -2.54
C GLU A 8 -10.60 22.66 -1.55
N ASN A 9 -10.19 22.31 -0.33
CA ASN A 9 -11.02 21.82 0.77
C ASN A 9 -11.78 20.51 0.50
N CYS A 10 -11.48 19.80 -0.61
CA CYS A 10 -12.11 18.53 -0.94
C CYS A 10 -11.17 17.35 -0.63
N TYR A 11 -11.78 16.18 -0.49
CA TYR A 11 -11.08 14.89 -0.36
C TYR A 11 -10.86 14.24 -1.72
N GLY A 12 -9.80 13.43 -1.81
CA GLY A 12 -9.65 12.47 -2.90
C GLY A 12 -10.69 11.34 -2.82
N PHE A 13 -10.74 10.52 -3.86
CA PHE A 13 -11.62 9.34 -3.91
C PHE A 13 -11.45 8.44 -2.69
N CYS A 14 -10.22 8.21 -2.26
CA CYS A 14 -9.84 7.36 -1.12
C CYS A 14 -10.19 7.96 0.26
N LYS A 15 -10.63 9.22 0.34
CA LYS A 15 -10.90 9.96 1.59
C LYS A 15 -9.70 10.15 2.54
N THR A 16 -8.56 9.53 2.26
CA THR A 16 -7.33 9.66 3.06
C THR A 16 -6.43 10.81 2.62
N GLN A 17 -6.77 11.47 1.52
CA GLN A 17 -6.05 12.63 0.99
C GLN A 17 -6.99 13.83 0.90
N LYS A 18 -6.54 14.99 1.38
CA LYS A 18 -7.31 16.23 1.35
C LYS A 18 -6.47 17.39 0.82
N ASN A 19 -7.05 18.20 -0.05
CA ASN A 19 -6.43 19.46 -0.46
C ASN A 19 -6.83 20.55 0.55
N ILE A 20 -5.86 21.13 1.24
CA ILE A 20 -6.07 22.25 2.18
C ILE A 20 -5.23 23.42 1.66
N LYS A 21 -5.89 24.47 1.20
CA LYS A 21 -5.23 25.70 0.70
C LYS A 21 -4.18 25.42 -0.40
N GLY A 22 -4.50 24.53 -1.32
CA GLY A 22 -3.60 24.18 -2.44
C GLY A 22 -2.57 23.09 -2.12
N ASN A 23 -2.41 22.68 -0.87
CA ASN A 23 -1.50 21.62 -0.46
C ASN A 23 -2.23 20.30 -0.21
N LEU A 24 -1.61 19.20 -0.63
CA LEU A 24 -2.15 17.86 -0.41
C LEU A 24 -1.67 17.30 0.94
N TYR A 25 -2.61 16.94 1.80
CA TYR A 25 -2.34 16.34 3.09
C TYR A 25 -2.78 14.88 3.10
N THR A 26 -1.94 14.03 3.68
CA THR A 26 -2.26 12.65 4.04
C THR A 26 -2.87 12.63 5.44
N LEU A 27 -4.07 12.09 5.60
CA LEU A 27 -4.83 12.14 6.84
C LEU A 27 -4.68 10.90 7.70
N ASN A 28 -4.16 9.81 7.13
CA ASN A 28 -4.02 8.51 7.77
C ASN A 28 -2.55 8.11 8.01
N TYR A 29 -1.66 9.10 8.13
CA TYR A 29 -0.25 8.86 8.42
C TYR A 29 -0.08 8.25 9.81
N GLY A 30 0.61 7.11 9.89
CA GLY A 30 0.85 6.40 11.16
C GLY A 30 -0.31 5.54 11.65
N GLU A 31 -1.51 5.70 11.09
CA GLU A 31 -2.67 4.91 11.51
C GLU A 31 -2.59 3.48 10.96
N ILE A 32 -2.54 2.51 11.84
CA ILE A 32 -2.55 1.08 11.53
C ILE A 32 -3.87 0.47 11.99
N SER A 33 -4.65 -0.02 11.02
CA SER A 33 -5.96 -0.64 11.27
C SER A 33 -5.87 -2.12 11.61
N SER A 34 -4.87 -2.76 11.02
CA SER A 34 -4.73 -4.20 11.09
C SER A 34 -3.25 -4.56 11.02
N TYR A 35 -2.83 -5.47 11.86
CA TYR A 35 -1.51 -6.08 11.76
C TYR A 35 -1.60 -7.57 12.08
N ASN A 36 -0.68 -8.34 11.53
CA ASN A 36 -0.54 -9.77 11.82
C ASN A 36 0.86 -10.26 11.43
N ILE A 37 1.26 -11.37 12.02
CA ILE A 37 2.45 -12.10 11.59
C ILE A 37 1.97 -13.19 10.63
N ASP A 38 2.35 -13.07 9.36
CA ASP A 38 1.92 -14.00 8.31
C ASP A 38 3.15 -14.64 7.63
N PRO A 39 3.08 -15.92 7.25
CA PRO A 39 4.07 -16.51 6.35
C PRO A 39 4.21 -15.69 5.05
N ILE A 40 5.43 -15.55 4.55
CA ILE A 40 5.71 -14.79 3.32
C ILE A 40 4.95 -15.34 2.12
N GLU A 41 4.70 -16.65 2.08
CA GLU A 41 3.95 -17.33 1.04
C GLU A 41 2.48 -16.90 1.00
N LYS A 42 1.93 -16.41 2.11
CA LYS A 42 0.59 -15.79 2.17
C LYS A 42 0.53 -14.42 1.46
N LYS A 43 1.70 -13.86 1.12
CA LYS A 43 1.84 -12.65 0.30
C LYS A 43 2.12 -12.99 -1.17
N PRO A 44 1.82 -14.18 -1.66
CA PRO A 44 2.30 -14.91 -2.84
C PRO A 44 3.72 -14.54 -3.33
N LEU A 45 4.67 -14.49 -2.41
CA LEU A 45 6.08 -14.20 -2.68
C LEU A 45 6.95 -15.43 -2.37
N TYR A 46 6.81 -16.48 -3.21
CA TYR A 46 7.42 -17.80 -2.98
C TYR A 46 8.95 -17.81 -3.13
N HIS A 47 9.52 -16.85 -3.86
CA HIS A 47 10.95 -16.75 -4.13
C HIS A 47 11.62 -15.56 -3.44
N PHE A 48 10.94 -14.96 -2.48
CA PHE A 48 11.46 -13.85 -1.69
C PHE A 48 11.38 -14.20 -0.20
N LEU A 49 12.53 -14.36 0.46
CA LEU A 49 12.64 -14.78 1.87
C LEU A 49 11.80 -16.04 2.21
N PRO A 50 11.91 -17.14 1.43
CA PRO A 50 11.04 -18.31 1.57
C PRO A 50 11.12 -18.89 2.98
N GLY A 51 9.96 -19.31 3.52
CA GLY A 51 9.84 -19.88 4.86
C GLY A 51 9.91 -18.86 6.00
N SER A 52 10.01 -17.56 5.72
CA SER A 52 10.02 -16.52 6.75
C SER A 52 8.62 -16.02 7.07
N ASN A 53 8.50 -15.39 8.25
CA ASN A 53 7.32 -14.59 8.59
C ASN A 53 7.52 -13.14 8.14
N SER A 54 6.42 -12.46 7.84
CA SER A 54 6.39 -11.04 7.56
C SER A 54 5.46 -10.32 8.53
N PHE A 55 5.88 -9.20 9.08
CA PHE A 55 5.02 -8.32 9.85
C PHE A 55 4.09 -7.58 8.89
N SER A 56 2.86 -8.01 8.83
CA SER A 56 1.85 -7.51 7.88
C SER A 56 1.09 -6.36 8.50
N VAL A 57 1.02 -5.23 7.79
CA VAL A 57 0.32 -4.05 8.25
C VAL A 57 -0.62 -3.51 7.18
N GLY A 58 -1.74 -2.97 7.61
CA GLY A 58 -2.71 -2.30 6.76
C GLY A 58 -3.36 -1.12 7.42
N ASN A 59 -3.97 -0.30 6.60
CA ASN A 59 -4.75 0.85 7.00
C ASN A 59 -6.19 0.68 6.48
N PHE A 60 -6.96 1.73 6.44
CA PHE A 60 -8.30 1.74 5.87
C PHE A 60 -8.32 2.42 4.48
N SER A 61 -9.44 2.24 3.79
CA SER A 61 -9.71 2.77 2.46
C SER A 61 -8.89 2.12 1.33
N CYS A 62 -9.22 2.46 0.10
CA CYS A 62 -8.56 2.03 -1.12
C CYS A 62 -8.72 3.08 -2.22
N ASN A 63 -7.81 3.09 -3.19
CA ASN A 63 -7.94 3.91 -4.39
C ASN A 63 -8.82 3.27 -5.48
N MET A 64 -9.33 2.05 -5.25
CA MET A 64 -10.34 1.35 -6.04
C MET A 64 -11.59 1.07 -5.21
N SER A 65 -12.70 0.70 -5.88
CA SER A 65 -13.94 0.25 -5.24
C SER A 65 -14.43 -1.07 -5.86
N CYS A 66 -13.61 -2.11 -5.72
CA CYS A 66 -13.91 -3.41 -6.31
C CYS A 66 -15.16 -4.03 -5.68
N MET A 67 -16.11 -4.46 -6.52
CA MET A 67 -17.36 -5.09 -6.09
C MET A 67 -17.12 -6.43 -5.38
N ASN A 68 -16.03 -7.10 -5.70
CA ASN A 68 -15.61 -8.40 -5.15
C ASN A 68 -14.45 -8.29 -4.14
N CYS A 69 -14.35 -7.16 -3.42
CA CYS A 69 -13.26 -6.97 -2.49
C CYS A 69 -13.37 -7.89 -1.27
N GLN A 70 -12.36 -8.74 -1.05
CA GLN A 70 -12.28 -9.60 0.11
C GLN A 70 -12.23 -8.81 1.43
N ASN A 71 -11.53 -7.67 1.43
CA ASN A 71 -11.36 -6.79 2.58
C ASN A 71 -12.31 -5.56 2.49
N TYR A 72 -13.56 -5.79 2.08
CA TYR A 72 -14.52 -4.70 1.83
C TYR A 72 -14.68 -3.76 3.04
N THR A 73 -14.84 -4.30 4.23
CA THR A 73 -15.06 -3.53 5.46
C THR A 73 -13.90 -2.59 5.78
N LEU A 74 -12.70 -2.95 5.39
CA LEU A 74 -11.51 -2.15 5.55
C LEU A 74 -11.31 -1.19 4.38
N SER A 75 -11.38 -1.71 3.15
CA SER A 75 -11.05 -0.97 1.94
C SER A 75 -12.09 0.08 1.53
N GLN A 76 -13.33 -0.05 1.98
CA GLN A 76 -14.40 0.93 1.72
C GLN A 76 -14.73 1.80 2.95
N ASN A 77 -13.94 1.67 4.02
CA ASN A 77 -14.02 2.55 5.17
C ASN A 77 -13.44 3.93 4.81
N ASN A 78 -14.12 4.99 5.22
CA ASN A 78 -13.70 6.38 4.98
C ASN A 78 -12.98 7.03 6.18
N GLY A 79 -12.74 6.26 7.24
CA GLY A 79 -12.07 6.71 8.46
C GLY A 79 -12.97 7.40 9.49
N GLU A 80 -14.25 7.66 9.21
CA GLU A 80 -15.14 8.41 10.13
C GLU A 80 -15.39 7.68 11.47
N ASN A 81 -15.35 6.35 11.47
CA ASN A 81 -15.54 5.51 12.67
C ASN A 81 -14.34 4.60 12.92
N PHE A 82 -13.18 5.01 12.43
CA PHE A 82 -12.01 4.16 12.48
C PHE A 82 -11.17 4.48 13.74
N MET A 83 -10.90 3.47 14.55
CA MET A 83 -9.95 3.53 15.66
C MET A 83 -8.76 2.64 15.31
N GLY A 84 -7.78 3.22 14.64
CA GLY A 84 -6.47 2.60 14.42
C GLY A 84 -5.51 2.90 15.58
N ASN A 85 -4.43 2.15 15.64
CA ASN A 85 -3.31 2.50 16.48
C ASN A 85 -2.42 3.50 15.73
N ASP A 86 -2.09 4.60 16.36
CA ASP A 86 -1.09 5.54 15.85
C ASP A 86 0.30 5.02 16.23
N ILE A 87 1.05 4.57 15.23
CA ILE A 87 2.37 3.95 15.41
C ILE A 87 3.38 4.77 14.63
N SER A 88 4.45 5.22 15.28
CA SER A 88 5.51 5.93 14.57
C SER A 88 6.25 5.03 13.58
N PRO A 89 6.87 5.57 12.51
CA PRO A 89 7.67 4.77 11.57
C PRO A 89 8.78 3.98 12.25
N LYS A 90 9.41 4.55 13.27
CA LYS A 90 10.46 3.91 14.05
C LYS A 90 9.89 2.74 14.86
N ASP A 91 8.82 2.98 15.62
CA ASP A 91 8.21 1.94 16.46
C ASP A 91 7.69 0.78 15.61
N LEU A 92 7.13 1.06 14.42
CA LEU A 92 6.70 -0.01 13.50
C LEU A 92 7.86 -0.91 13.06
N ALA A 93 9.02 -0.34 12.77
CA ALA A 93 10.20 -1.12 12.42
C ALA A 93 10.72 -1.93 13.63
N GLU A 94 10.74 -1.35 14.83
CA GLU A 94 11.14 -2.02 16.07
C GLU A 94 10.18 -3.17 16.42
N ILE A 95 8.87 -2.97 16.31
CA ILE A 95 7.86 -4.03 16.51
C ILE A 95 8.10 -5.21 15.57
N ALA A 96 8.40 -4.96 14.28
CA ALA A 96 8.70 -6.05 13.34
C ALA A 96 9.93 -6.86 13.76
N VAL A 97 10.95 -6.20 14.33
CA VAL A 97 12.15 -6.88 14.88
C VAL A 97 11.79 -7.71 16.12
N ASP A 98 11.02 -7.15 17.03
CA ASP A 98 10.60 -7.83 18.27
C ASP A 98 9.82 -9.12 17.97
N TYR A 99 9.02 -9.11 16.90
CA TYR A 99 8.33 -10.30 16.40
C TYR A 99 9.20 -11.20 15.50
N HIS A 100 10.51 -10.95 15.41
CA HIS A 100 11.47 -11.73 14.60
C HIS A 100 11.06 -11.84 13.12
N CYS A 101 10.40 -10.84 12.57
CA CYS A 101 10.03 -10.77 11.18
C CYS A 101 11.16 -10.09 10.37
N PRO A 102 11.74 -10.74 9.34
CA PRO A 102 12.76 -10.12 8.50
C PRO A 102 12.18 -9.12 7.48
N SER A 103 10.86 -8.95 7.47
CA SER A 103 10.19 -8.04 6.53
C SER A 103 8.90 -7.44 7.10
N ILE A 104 8.56 -6.25 6.58
CA ILE A 104 7.27 -5.59 6.76
C ILE A 104 6.51 -5.67 5.44
N ALA A 105 5.29 -6.23 5.47
CA ALA A 105 4.40 -6.30 4.31
C ALA A 105 3.26 -5.29 4.47
N TRP A 106 3.23 -4.31 3.59
CA TRP A 106 2.16 -3.33 3.44
C TRP A 106 1.03 -3.97 2.63
N THR A 107 -0.09 -4.30 3.28
CA THR A 107 -1.12 -5.19 2.73
C THR A 107 -2.52 -4.88 3.29
N TYR A 108 -3.48 -5.79 3.09
CA TYR A 108 -4.89 -5.77 3.49
C TYR A 108 -5.76 -4.76 2.75
N ASN A 109 -5.35 -3.50 2.65
CA ASN A 109 -5.91 -2.46 1.79
C ASN A 109 -4.92 -2.08 0.69
N GLU A 110 -4.92 -0.83 0.25
CA GLU A 110 -3.98 -0.35 -0.76
C GLU A 110 -2.84 0.47 -0.14
N PRO A 111 -1.59 -0.02 -0.15
CA PRO A 111 -0.46 0.66 0.47
C PRO A 111 -0.09 2.00 -0.19
N THR A 112 -0.50 2.25 -1.43
CA THR A 112 -0.30 3.55 -2.12
C THR A 112 -0.89 4.72 -1.33
N LEU A 113 -1.87 4.46 -0.45
CA LEU A 113 -2.49 5.50 0.37
C LEU A 113 -1.59 5.98 1.52
N GLN A 114 -0.52 5.25 1.82
CA GLN A 114 0.42 5.51 2.91
C GLN A 114 1.87 5.65 2.44
N LEU A 115 2.11 6.16 1.24
CA LEU A 115 3.46 6.21 0.64
C LEU A 115 4.49 6.89 1.53
N GLN A 116 4.14 8.02 2.15
CA GLN A 116 5.06 8.77 3.00
C GLN A 116 5.41 7.97 4.26
N TYR A 117 4.40 7.39 4.89
CA TYR A 117 4.60 6.56 6.07
C TYR A 117 5.42 5.30 5.78
N ALA A 118 5.14 4.65 4.64
CA ALA A 118 5.91 3.50 4.20
C ALA A 118 7.37 3.85 3.87
N GLN A 119 7.61 5.02 3.25
CA GLN A 119 8.96 5.52 3.00
C GLN A 119 9.72 5.78 4.30
N ASP A 120 9.09 6.50 5.23
CA ASP A 120 9.73 6.85 6.50
C ASP A 120 10.03 5.58 7.32
N THR A 121 9.10 4.63 7.37
CA THR A 121 9.32 3.32 7.98
C THR A 121 10.47 2.57 7.32
N ALA A 122 10.54 2.58 5.99
CA ALA A 122 11.61 1.90 5.25
C ALA A 122 13.00 2.49 5.53
N GLN A 123 13.09 3.78 5.87
CA GLN A 123 14.35 4.39 6.31
C GLN A 123 14.81 3.82 7.66
N PHE A 124 13.92 3.64 8.63
CA PHE A 124 14.22 2.97 9.89
C PHE A 124 14.51 1.48 9.71
N SER A 125 13.76 0.81 8.83
CA SER A 125 13.93 -0.61 8.48
C SER A 125 15.36 -0.96 8.06
N LYS A 126 16.06 -0.03 7.41
CA LYS A 126 17.47 -0.23 6.99
C LYS A 126 18.42 -0.48 8.17
N ASN A 127 18.18 0.15 9.32
CA ASN A 127 19.00 0.00 10.52
C ASN A 127 18.93 -1.43 11.10
N PHE A 128 17.83 -2.13 10.79
CA PHE A 128 17.55 -3.49 11.25
C PHE A 128 17.67 -4.54 10.12
N ASN A 129 18.10 -4.13 8.93
CA ASN A 129 18.13 -4.98 7.72
C ASN A 129 16.75 -5.59 7.36
N LEU A 130 15.66 -4.94 7.74
CA LEU A 130 14.30 -5.34 7.38
C LEU A 130 14.02 -5.03 5.92
N LYS A 131 13.30 -5.93 5.26
CA LYS A 131 12.79 -5.77 3.90
C LYS A 131 11.40 -5.18 3.91
N ASN A 132 11.09 -4.34 2.93
CA ASN A 132 9.77 -3.76 2.75
C ASN A 132 9.10 -4.33 1.51
N ILE A 133 7.84 -4.73 1.65
CA ILE A 133 7.08 -5.47 0.63
C ILE A 133 5.75 -4.77 0.41
N PHE A 134 5.38 -4.53 -0.87
CA PHE A 134 4.07 -4.01 -1.23
C PHE A 134 3.18 -5.10 -1.83
N ILE A 135 2.01 -5.30 -1.23
CA ILE A 135 0.91 -6.08 -1.80
C ILE A 135 -0.12 -5.08 -2.27
N THR A 136 -0.09 -4.77 -3.55
CA THR A 136 -0.77 -3.61 -4.14
C THR A 136 -1.63 -3.98 -5.33
N ASN A 137 -2.68 -3.21 -5.58
CA ASN A 137 -3.44 -3.32 -6.82
C ASN A 137 -2.72 -2.68 -8.04
N GLY A 138 -1.58 -2.04 -7.82
CA GLY A 138 -0.75 -1.43 -8.86
C GLY A 138 -1.32 -0.16 -9.50
N PHE A 139 -2.51 0.29 -9.11
CA PHE A 139 -3.16 1.46 -9.68
C PHE A 139 -2.67 2.75 -9.02
N MET A 140 -1.51 3.20 -9.43
CA MET A 140 -0.87 4.44 -8.95
C MET A 140 -0.28 5.22 -10.12
N SER A 141 -0.05 6.50 -9.92
CA SER A 141 0.63 7.34 -10.92
C SER A 141 2.11 6.99 -11.01
N ASP A 142 2.75 7.37 -12.12
CA ASP A 142 4.17 7.16 -12.33
C ASP A 142 5.03 7.86 -11.27
N GLU A 143 4.62 9.05 -10.85
CA GLU A 143 5.29 9.81 -9.78
C GLU A 143 5.21 9.08 -8.44
N ALA A 144 4.03 8.51 -8.11
CA ALA A 144 3.84 7.75 -6.88
C ALA A 144 4.71 6.49 -6.86
N LEU A 145 4.77 5.77 -7.99
CA LEU A 145 5.66 4.61 -8.11
C LEU A 145 7.13 5.03 -8.01
N ASN A 146 7.57 6.07 -8.72
CA ASN A 146 8.95 6.57 -8.64
C ASN A 146 9.34 6.97 -7.22
N TYR A 147 8.41 7.55 -6.48
CA TYR A 147 8.63 7.98 -5.10
C TYR A 147 8.91 6.81 -4.15
N ILE A 148 8.15 5.71 -4.28
CA ILE A 148 8.24 4.59 -3.34
C ILE A 148 9.20 3.48 -3.79
N LEU A 149 9.43 3.34 -5.09
CA LEU A 149 10.22 2.26 -5.67
C LEU A 149 11.62 2.06 -5.03
N PRO A 150 12.38 3.11 -4.66
CA PRO A 150 13.68 2.94 -4.00
C PRO A 150 13.62 2.26 -2.63
N TYR A 151 12.46 2.28 -1.99
CA TYR A 151 12.25 1.86 -0.60
C TYR A 151 11.62 0.48 -0.46
N ILE A 152 11.10 -0.09 -1.55
CA ILE A 152 10.43 -1.39 -1.56
C ILE A 152 11.34 -2.43 -2.23
N ASP A 153 11.52 -3.57 -1.57
CA ASP A 153 12.37 -4.67 -2.02
C ASP A 153 11.62 -5.63 -2.94
N ALA A 154 10.34 -5.89 -2.65
CA ALA A 154 9.50 -6.80 -3.42
C ALA A 154 8.05 -6.30 -3.57
N PHE A 155 7.42 -6.67 -4.67
CA PHE A 155 6.04 -6.33 -4.99
C PHE A 155 5.24 -7.58 -5.34
N ASN A 156 4.06 -7.71 -4.76
CA ASN A 156 2.99 -8.51 -5.34
C ASN A 156 1.96 -7.55 -5.93
N VAL A 157 1.77 -7.58 -7.23
CA VAL A 157 0.77 -6.72 -7.91
C VAL A 157 -0.44 -7.56 -8.28
N ASP A 158 -1.57 -7.26 -7.66
CA ASP A 158 -2.86 -7.91 -7.93
C ASP A 158 -3.41 -7.50 -9.30
N LEU A 159 -2.97 -8.15 -10.35
CA LEU A 159 -3.56 -8.00 -11.68
C LEU A 159 -4.91 -8.74 -11.72
N LYS A 160 -6.00 -7.99 -11.56
CA LYS A 160 -7.34 -8.55 -11.37
C LYS A 160 -7.98 -9.05 -12.68
N SER A 161 -7.56 -8.50 -13.82
CA SER A 161 -8.05 -8.88 -15.17
C SER A 161 -7.15 -8.28 -16.25
N MET A 162 -7.22 -8.80 -17.47
CA MET A 162 -6.65 -8.17 -18.68
C MET A 162 -7.70 -7.37 -19.47
N SER A 163 -8.85 -7.05 -18.87
CA SER A 163 -9.95 -6.32 -19.50
C SER A 163 -10.12 -4.92 -18.92
N ASN A 164 -10.06 -3.90 -19.77
CA ASN A 164 -10.39 -2.52 -19.39
C ASN A 164 -11.84 -2.38 -18.94
N GLU A 165 -12.75 -3.14 -19.52
CA GLU A 165 -14.15 -3.17 -19.14
C GLU A 165 -14.34 -3.69 -17.70
N PHE A 166 -13.64 -4.77 -17.35
CA PHE A 166 -13.64 -5.30 -15.99
C PHE A 166 -13.13 -4.24 -14.99
N TYR A 167 -12.00 -3.62 -15.27
CA TYR A 167 -11.45 -2.59 -14.38
C TYR A 167 -12.39 -1.40 -14.22
N LYS A 168 -13.04 -0.97 -15.31
CA LYS A 168 -14.01 0.12 -15.27
C LYS A 168 -15.25 -0.25 -14.46
N ASN A 169 -15.85 -1.42 -14.74
CA ASN A 169 -17.17 -1.77 -14.21
C ASN A 169 -17.10 -2.42 -12.82
N VAL A 170 -16.06 -3.21 -12.55
CA VAL A 170 -15.92 -3.97 -11.30
C VAL A 170 -15.01 -3.27 -10.29
N CYS A 171 -13.91 -2.66 -10.74
CA CYS A 171 -12.91 -2.06 -9.85
C CYS A 171 -12.99 -0.53 -9.77
N ASN A 172 -13.76 0.10 -10.64
CA ASN A 172 -13.79 1.56 -10.80
C ASN A 172 -12.37 2.13 -11.00
N ALA A 173 -11.60 1.53 -11.90
CA ALA A 173 -10.19 1.84 -12.18
C ALA A 173 -9.87 1.71 -13.69
N LYS A 174 -8.59 1.73 -14.04
CA LYS A 174 -8.07 1.54 -15.40
C LYS A 174 -6.97 0.50 -15.40
N LEU A 175 -6.89 -0.32 -16.45
CA LEU A 175 -5.88 -1.37 -16.60
C LEU A 175 -4.50 -0.81 -16.98
N ASP A 176 -4.43 0.10 -17.95
CA ASP A 176 -3.17 0.53 -18.55
C ASP A 176 -2.11 1.03 -17.53
N PRO A 177 -2.44 1.90 -16.54
CA PRO A 177 -1.47 2.32 -15.54
C PRO A 177 -0.89 1.15 -14.73
N ILE A 178 -1.69 0.09 -14.50
CA ILE A 178 -1.24 -1.09 -13.75
C ILE A 178 -0.22 -1.87 -14.56
N LEU A 179 -0.49 -2.11 -15.85
CA LEU A 179 0.43 -2.81 -16.73
C LEU A 179 1.76 -2.05 -16.90
N ASP A 180 1.69 -0.73 -17.00
CA ASP A 180 2.89 0.10 -17.12
C ASP A 180 3.71 0.08 -15.82
N ASN A 181 3.04 0.10 -14.67
CA ASN A 181 3.69 -0.01 -13.37
C ASN A 181 4.34 -1.39 -13.17
N ILE A 182 3.70 -2.49 -13.57
CA ILE A 182 4.30 -3.84 -13.53
C ILE A 182 5.58 -3.88 -14.36
N LYS A 183 5.54 -3.37 -15.60
CA LYS A 183 6.73 -3.31 -16.46
C LYS A 183 7.85 -2.49 -15.83
N LYS A 184 7.50 -1.37 -15.19
CA LYS A 184 8.47 -0.49 -14.54
C LYS A 184 9.10 -1.13 -13.31
N ILE A 185 8.31 -1.77 -12.45
CA ILE A 185 8.78 -2.53 -11.28
C ILE A 185 9.79 -3.58 -11.73
N TYR A 186 9.43 -4.38 -12.75
CA TYR A 186 10.31 -5.41 -13.31
C TYR A 186 11.62 -4.84 -13.87
N LYS A 187 11.54 -3.77 -14.67
CA LYS A 187 12.73 -3.10 -15.26
C LYS A 187 13.69 -2.55 -14.21
N ASN A 188 13.21 -2.23 -13.02
CA ASN A 188 14.02 -1.75 -11.90
C ASN A 188 14.56 -2.90 -11.02
N GLY A 189 14.46 -4.15 -11.47
CA GLY A 189 15.02 -5.31 -10.80
C GLY A 189 14.37 -5.66 -9.47
N LYS A 190 13.15 -5.19 -9.21
CA LYS A 190 12.41 -5.57 -8.01
C LYS A 190 11.87 -7.00 -8.14
N LYS A 191 11.76 -7.68 -6.99
CA LYS A 191 11.20 -9.04 -6.93
C LYS A 191 9.68 -8.98 -6.89
#